data_9c3fa9b8edf619e8b2a7a5890f8bd48a
#
_entry.id   9c3fa9b8edf619e8b2a7a5890f8bd48a
#
_cell.length_a   1.000
_cell.length_b   1.000
_cell.length_c   1.000
_cell.angle_alpha   90.00
_cell.angle_beta   90.00
_cell.angle_gamma   90.00
#
_symmetry.space_group_name_H-M   'P 1'
#
loop_
_entity.id
_entity.type
_entity.pdbx_description
1 polymer ?
#
loop_
_entity_poly.entity_id
_entity_poly.type
_entity_poly.pdbx_seq_one_letter_code
_entity_poly.pdbx_strand_id
1 'polypeptide(L)'
;MPTPRHLISIDDLSLTEMESLFQRAREFEGGISEWPDLCRGRIAATLFYEASTRTRLSFESAMLRLGGGVISAADMGQSSASKGESLADTVRVVGGYADVMILRHQSEGAARLAAEYSPVPVINAGDGSHEHPTQTLCDLYSLWSERGRIEGLDVVFAGDLRYSRTVHSFAYALARFRANIVCVPQPGFDMPDYVVQRLREEFGVEPVRADAARLGHLAAA
;
A
#
# COMPACT_ATOMS: atom_id res chain seq x y z
N MET A 1 -24.65 -11.71 -4.13
CA MET A 1 -23.43 -12.09 -3.36
C MET A 1 -23.08 -10.90 -2.48
N PRO A 2 -22.49 -11.07 -1.29
CA PRO A 2 -22.01 -9.93 -0.54
C PRO A 2 -20.97 -9.17 -1.35
N THR A 3 -20.95 -7.85 -1.23
CA THR A 3 -19.96 -7.00 -1.89
C THR A 3 -18.57 -7.39 -1.40
N PRO A 4 -17.61 -7.65 -2.29
CA PRO A 4 -16.24 -7.99 -1.88
C PRO A 4 -15.61 -6.83 -1.12
N ARG A 5 -14.77 -7.15 -0.12
CA ARG A 5 -14.00 -6.14 0.58
C ARG A 5 -12.70 -5.88 -0.19
N HIS A 6 -12.44 -4.63 -0.50
CA HIS A 6 -11.25 -4.19 -1.23
C HIS A 6 -10.24 -3.54 -0.28
N LEU A 7 -8.98 -3.46 -0.71
CA LEU A 7 -7.91 -2.66 -0.06
C LEU A 7 -7.36 -1.67 -1.10
N ILE A 8 -7.97 -0.50 -1.18
CA ILE A 8 -7.66 0.53 -2.16
C ILE A 8 -6.81 1.64 -1.54
N SER A 9 -7.14 2.01 -0.31
CA SER A 9 -6.50 3.02 0.51
C SER A 9 -6.09 2.43 1.85
N ILE A 10 -5.12 3.05 2.53
CA ILE A 10 -4.80 2.71 3.91
C ILE A 10 -5.98 3.03 4.85
N ASP A 11 -6.87 3.90 4.44
CA ASP A 11 -8.08 4.26 5.19
C ASP A 11 -9.14 3.15 5.20
N ASP A 12 -9.05 2.16 4.31
CA ASP A 12 -9.94 0.99 4.28
C ASP A 12 -9.72 0.03 5.47
N LEU A 13 -8.66 0.25 6.24
CA LEU A 13 -8.32 -0.54 7.42
C LEU A 13 -8.45 0.29 8.70
N SER A 14 -9.08 -0.28 9.71
CA SER A 14 -9.03 0.26 11.09
C SER A 14 -7.65 0.02 11.72
N LEU A 15 -7.34 0.74 12.81
CA LEU A 15 -6.11 0.51 13.59
C LEU A 15 -6.00 -0.93 14.07
N THR A 16 -7.08 -1.47 14.63
CA THR A 16 -7.13 -2.87 15.11
C THR A 16 -6.87 -3.87 13.99
N GLU A 17 -7.35 -3.61 12.78
CA GLU A 17 -7.07 -4.48 11.62
C GLU A 17 -5.61 -4.39 11.19
N MET A 18 -5.01 -3.19 11.17
CA MET A 18 -3.57 -3.05 10.89
C MET A 18 -2.72 -3.78 11.94
N GLU A 19 -3.03 -3.62 13.23
CA GLU A 19 -2.35 -4.35 14.31
C GLU A 19 -2.50 -5.87 14.17
N SER A 20 -3.69 -6.33 13.80
CA SER A 20 -3.95 -7.76 13.53
C SER A 20 -3.12 -8.28 12.35
N LEU A 21 -2.95 -7.45 11.29
CA LEU A 21 -2.07 -7.77 10.17
C LEU A 21 -0.60 -7.82 10.60
N PHE A 22 -0.15 -6.94 11.51
CA PHE A 22 1.22 -6.98 12.05
C PHE A 22 1.47 -8.27 12.84
N GLN A 23 0.53 -8.69 13.68
CA GLN A 23 0.64 -9.97 14.40
C GLN A 23 0.73 -11.14 13.41
N ARG A 24 -0.11 -11.14 12.37
CA ARG A 24 -0.08 -12.18 11.34
C ARG A 24 1.24 -12.17 10.55
N ALA A 25 1.78 -11.00 10.23
CA ALA A 25 3.08 -10.87 9.56
C ALA A 25 4.21 -11.45 10.42
N ARG A 26 4.20 -11.20 11.73
CA ARG A 26 5.17 -11.78 12.69
C ARG A 26 5.09 -13.30 12.75
N GLU A 27 3.89 -13.89 12.69
CA GLU A 27 3.72 -15.34 12.63
C GLU A 27 4.38 -15.92 11.36
N PHE A 28 4.27 -15.23 10.22
CA PHE A 28 4.93 -15.65 8.97
C PHE A 28 6.46 -15.54 9.00
N GLU A 29 7.04 -14.63 9.78
CA GLU A 29 8.50 -14.56 9.99
C GLU A 29 9.03 -15.83 10.68
N GLY A 30 8.24 -16.46 11.55
CA GLY A 30 8.59 -17.72 12.21
C GLY A 30 8.68 -18.92 11.27
N GLY A 31 8.13 -18.79 10.06
CA GLY A 31 8.21 -19.83 9.01
C GLY A 31 6.90 -19.99 8.25
N ILE A 32 6.91 -19.66 6.98
CA ILE A 32 5.75 -19.82 6.09
C ILE A 32 5.37 -21.30 5.87
N SER A 33 6.27 -22.23 6.21
CA SER A 33 6.04 -23.68 6.12
C SER A 33 4.88 -24.17 7.00
N GLU A 34 4.44 -23.40 7.98
CA GLU A 34 3.28 -23.72 8.81
C GLU A 34 1.93 -23.41 8.10
N TRP A 35 1.97 -22.71 6.96
CA TRP A 35 0.79 -22.18 6.25
C TRP A 35 0.69 -22.61 4.78
N PRO A 36 1.19 -23.79 4.37
CA PRO A 36 1.37 -24.12 2.94
C PRO A 36 0.06 -24.27 2.17
N ASP A 37 -1.06 -24.32 2.85
CA ASP A 37 -2.38 -24.60 2.27
C ASP A 37 -3.43 -23.52 2.56
N LEU A 38 -3.03 -22.38 3.11
CA LEU A 38 -3.97 -21.31 3.48
C LEU A 38 -4.78 -20.77 2.28
N CYS A 39 -4.17 -20.76 1.09
CA CYS A 39 -4.78 -20.31 -0.16
C CYS A 39 -4.99 -21.45 -1.17
N ARG A 40 -5.01 -22.72 -0.70
CA ARG A 40 -5.22 -23.87 -1.59
C ARG A 40 -6.51 -23.72 -2.40
N GLY A 41 -6.43 -23.88 -3.72
CA GLY A 41 -7.56 -23.77 -4.64
C GLY A 41 -8.00 -22.33 -4.92
N ARG A 42 -7.26 -21.32 -4.44
CA ARG A 42 -7.48 -19.91 -4.74
C ARG A 42 -6.49 -19.42 -5.77
N ILE A 43 -6.92 -18.45 -6.58
CA ILE A 43 -6.13 -17.84 -7.65
C ILE A 43 -6.02 -16.34 -7.40
N ALA A 44 -4.81 -15.82 -7.41
CA ALA A 44 -4.55 -14.38 -7.47
C ALA A 44 -4.26 -13.95 -8.90
N ALA A 45 -4.91 -12.88 -9.36
CA ALA A 45 -4.58 -12.22 -10.62
C ALA A 45 -3.71 -11.00 -10.37
N THR A 46 -2.54 -10.91 -10.98
CA THR A 46 -1.68 -9.72 -10.93
C THR A 46 -1.77 -8.96 -12.24
N LEU A 47 -2.37 -7.75 -12.19
CA LEU A 47 -2.60 -6.85 -13.32
C LEU A 47 -1.69 -5.63 -13.18
N PHE A 48 -0.59 -5.61 -13.92
CA PHE A 48 0.40 -4.55 -13.82
C PHE A 48 0.44 -3.73 -15.12
N TYR A 49 -0.17 -2.55 -15.09
CA TYR A 49 -0.12 -1.54 -16.16
C TYR A 49 1.12 -0.64 -16.06
N GLU A 50 1.73 -0.59 -14.89
CA GLU A 50 3.00 0.07 -14.62
C GLU A 50 4.02 -0.97 -14.18
N ALA A 51 5.22 -0.96 -14.77
CA ALA A 51 6.26 -1.93 -14.46
C ALA A 51 6.71 -1.85 -12.99
N SER A 52 6.72 -2.99 -12.31
CA SER A 52 7.22 -3.12 -10.95
C SER A 52 7.60 -4.56 -10.64
N THR A 53 8.87 -4.87 -10.80
CA THR A 53 9.39 -6.23 -10.57
C THR A 53 9.22 -6.66 -9.12
N ARG A 54 9.66 -5.85 -8.16
CA ARG A 54 9.61 -6.19 -6.73
C ARG A 54 8.19 -6.41 -6.24
N THR A 55 7.28 -5.46 -6.50
CA THR A 55 5.89 -5.55 -6.03
C THR A 55 5.17 -6.75 -6.63
N ARG A 56 5.30 -6.96 -7.95
CA ARG A 56 4.67 -8.10 -8.62
C ARG A 56 5.15 -9.42 -8.04
N LEU A 57 6.46 -9.65 -8.02
CA LEU A 57 7.04 -10.90 -7.56
C LEU A 57 6.76 -11.16 -6.07
N SER A 58 6.64 -10.12 -5.24
CA SER A 58 6.29 -10.29 -3.81
C SER A 58 4.88 -10.85 -3.65
N PHE A 59 3.88 -10.31 -4.36
CA PHE A 59 2.51 -10.83 -4.31
C PHE A 59 2.40 -12.24 -4.91
N GLU A 60 3.04 -12.48 -6.06
CA GLU A 60 3.04 -13.78 -6.72
C GLU A 60 3.70 -14.84 -5.83
N SER A 61 4.86 -14.53 -5.27
CA SER A 61 5.56 -15.43 -4.34
C SER A 61 4.74 -15.70 -3.07
N ALA A 62 4.11 -14.68 -2.49
CA ALA A 62 3.26 -14.84 -1.31
C ALA A 62 2.11 -15.81 -1.59
N MET A 63 1.40 -15.64 -2.70
CA MET A 63 0.27 -16.50 -3.06
C MET A 63 0.70 -17.95 -3.28
N LEU A 64 1.81 -18.16 -4.01
CA LEU A 64 2.37 -19.49 -4.26
C LEU A 64 2.83 -20.19 -2.96
N ARG A 65 3.47 -19.44 -2.05
CA ARG A 65 3.92 -19.97 -0.75
C ARG A 65 2.76 -20.36 0.17
N LEU A 66 1.59 -19.75 -0.01
CA LEU A 66 0.37 -20.06 0.71
C LEU A 66 -0.46 -21.16 0.03
N GLY A 67 0.09 -21.82 -1.00
CA GLY A 67 -0.55 -22.95 -1.69
C GLY A 67 -1.57 -22.56 -2.75
N GLY A 68 -1.67 -21.26 -3.09
CA GLY A 68 -2.55 -20.76 -4.14
C GLY A 68 -1.92 -20.78 -5.52
N GLY A 69 -2.71 -20.40 -6.53
CA GLY A 69 -2.29 -20.20 -7.91
C GLY A 69 -2.16 -18.74 -8.27
N VAL A 70 -1.42 -18.46 -9.34
CA VAL A 70 -1.24 -17.10 -9.87
C VAL A 70 -1.52 -17.08 -11.36
N ILE A 71 -2.30 -16.10 -11.81
CA ILE A 71 -2.36 -15.67 -13.19
C ILE A 71 -1.80 -14.26 -13.30
N SER A 72 -0.81 -14.06 -14.18
CA SER A 72 -0.07 -12.81 -14.24
C SER A 72 -0.20 -12.17 -15.62
N ALA A 73 -0.55 -10.89 -15.65
CA ALA A 73 -0.52 -10.05 -16.82
C ALA A 73 0.42 -8.86 -16.55
N ALA A 74 1.66 -9.03 -16.99
CA ALA A 74 2.65 -7.95 -17.06
C ALA A 74 2.51 -7.25 -18.41
N ASP A 75 2.81 -5.94 -18.44
CA ASP A 75 2.67 -5.13 -19.65
C ASP A 75 1.25 -5.08 -20.24
N MET A 76 0.28 -4.83 -19.38
CA MET A 76 -1.11 -4.67 -19.80
C MET A 76 -1.29 -3.57 -20.87
N GLY A 77 -0.37 -2.60 -20.95
CA GLY A 77 -0.33 -1.61 -22.05
C GLY A 77 -0.14 -2.19 -23.45
N GLN A 78 0.39 -3.41 -23.58
CA GLN A 78 0.55 -4.13 -24.84
C GLN A 78 -0.48 -5.25 -25.05
N SER A 79 -1.41 -5.43 -24.11
CA SER A 79 -2.47 -6.44 -24.15
C SER A 79 -3.72 -5.95 -24.87
N SER A 80 -4.87 -6.54 -24.57
CA SER A 80 -6.18 -6.11 -25.09
C SER A 80 -6.51 -4.65 -24.77
N ALA A 81 -5.92 -4.06 -23.73
CA ALA A 81 -6.03 -2.64 -23.42
C ALA A 81 -5.53 -1.75 -24.57
N SER A 82 -4.47 -2.17 -25.29
CA SER A 82 -3.97 -1.48 -26.48
C SER A 82 -4.97 -1.50 -27.67
N LYS A 83 -5.97 -2.39 -27.62
CA LYS A 83 -7.04 -2.51 -28.61
C LYS A 83 -8.32 -1.78 -28.18
N GLY A 84 -8.27 -0.98 -27.09
CA GLY A 84 -9.41 -0.18 -26.62
C GLY A 84 -10.28 -0.87 -25.56
N GLU A 85 -9.86 -2.01 -24.99
CA GLU A 85 -10.55 -2.61 -23.86
C GLU A 85 -10.44 -1.70 -22.62
N SER A 86 -11.57 -1.41 -21.97
CA SER A 86 -11.59 -0.57 -20.77
C SER A 86 -11.08 -1.35 -19.54
N LEU A 87 -10.54 -0.62 -18.55
CA LEU A 87 -10.17 -1.23 -17.27
C LEU A 87 -11.35 -1.94 -16.60
N ALA A 88 -12.56 -1.35 -16.71
CA ALA A 88 -13.77 -1.94 -16.16
C ALA A 88 -14.11 -3.30 -16.80
N ASP A 89 -13.93 -3.44 -18.12
CA ASP A 89 -14.18 -4.69 -18.82
C ASP A 89 -13.11 -5.74 -18.49
N THR A 90 -11.84 -5.35 -18.50
CA THR A 90 -10.74 -6.23 -18.08
C THR A 90 -10.99 -6.78 -16.67
N VAL A 91 -11.36 -5.93 -15.72
CA VAL A 91 -11.60 -6.32 -14.33
C VAL A 91 -12.76 -7.29 -14.19
N ARG A 92 -13.87 -7.07 -14.93
CA ARG A 92 -15.01 -8.01 -14.96
C ARG A 92 -14.61 -9.38 -15.48
N VAL A 93 -13.85 -9.41 -16.59
CA VAL A 93 -13.41 -10.67 -17.21
C VAL A 93 -12.45 -11.40 -16.30
N VAL A 94 -11.42 -10.73 -15.79
CA VAL A 94 -10.41 -11.33 -14.92
C VAL A 94 -11.01 -11.78 -13.59
N GLY A 95 -12.02 -11.07 -13.08
CA GLY A 95 -12.76 -11.47 -11.89
C GLY A 95 -13.51 -12.79 -12.01
N GLY A 96 -13.75 -13.25 -13.25
CA GLY A 96 -14.26 -14.60 -13.51
C GLY A 96 -13.21 -15.69 -13.45
N TYR A 97 -11.92 -15.34 -13.40
CA TYR A 97 -10.79 -16.28 -13.40
C TYR A 97 -10.04 -16.35 -12.06
N ALA A 98 -10.23 -15.38 -11.19
CA ALA A 98 -9.47 -15.22 -9.96
C ALA A 98 -10.36 -15.01 -8.73
N ASP A 99 -9.81 -15.28 -7.55
CA ASP A 99 -10.45 -15.03 -6.25
C ASP A 99 -10.02 -13.68 -5.65
N VAL A 100 -8.92 -13.11 -6.10
CA VAL A 100 -8.40 -11.79 -5.70
C VAL A 100 -7.62 -11.16 -6.85
N MET A 101 -7.72 -9.84 -7.02
CA MET A 101 -6.92 -9.08 -7.97
C MET A 101 -5.93 -8.17 -7.27
N ILE A 102 -4.70 -8.15 -7.75
CA ILE A 102 -3.66 -7.21 -7.37
C ILE A 102 -3.44 -6.28 -8.56
N LEU A 103 -3.81 -5.02 -8.41
CA LEU A 103 -3.76 -4.04 -9.48
C LEU A 103 -2.67 -2.99 -9.22
N ARG A 104 -1.80 -2.78 -10.20
CA ARG A 104 -0.91 -1.63 -10.27
C ARG A 104 -1.17 -0.84 -11.55
N HIS A 105 -1.42 0.46 -11.42
CA HIS A 105 -1.79 1.32 -12.55
C HIS A 105 -1.09 2.67 -12.48
N GLN A 106 -0.81 3.28 -13.64
CA GLN A 106 -0.18 4.59 -13.74
C GLN A 106 -1.13 5.76 -13.43
N SER A 107 -2.44 5.55 -13.56
CA SER A 107 -3.46 6.59 -13.32
C SER A 107 -4.00 6.51 -11.90
N GLU A 108 -4.09 7.68 -11.25
CA GLU A 108 -4.74 7.83 -9.96
C GLU A 108 -6.22 7.44 -10.03
N GLY A 109 -6.74 6.79 -8.99
CA GLY A 109 -8.11 6.32 -8.91
C GLY A 109 -8.42 5.05 -9.69
N ALA A 110 -7.47 4.51 -10.47
CA ALA A 110 -7.68 3.28 -11.23
C ALA A 110 -8.04 2.08 -10.34
N ALA A 111 -7.42 1.97 -9.17
CA ALA A 111 -7.73 0.90 -8.22
C ALA A 111 -9.16 1.02 -7.66
N ARG A 112 -9.65 2.24 -7.42
CA ARG A 112 -11.03 2.50 -6.99
C ARG A 112 -12.02 2.14 -8.09
N LEU A 113 -11.77 2.57 -9.32
CA LEU A 113 -12.56 2.18 -10.47
C LEU A 113 -12.61 0.66 -10.64
N ALA A 114 -11.47 -0.02 -10.50
CA ALA A 114 -11.42 -1.48 -10.56
C ALA A 114 -12.27 -2.13 -9.46
N ALA A 115 -12.25 -1.60 -8.24
CA ALA A 115 -13.07 -2.09 -7.14
C ALA A 115 -14.59 -1.97 -7.40
N GLU A 116 -15.03 -0.91 -8.08
CA GLU A 116 -16.45 -0.71 -8.43
C GLU A 116 -16.98 -1.78 -9.40
N TYR A 117 -16.12 -2.30 -10.27
CA TYR A 117 -16.52 -3.26 -11.30
C TYR A 117 -16.06 -4.70 -11.03
N SER A 118 -15.25 -4.93 -9.99
CA SER A 118 -14.73 -6.25 -9.68
C SER A 118 -15.73 -7.11 -8.90
N PRO A 119 -16.00 -8.35 -9.34
CA PRO A 119 -16.74 -9.30 -8.54
C PRO A 119 -15.93 -9.93 -7.39
N VAL A 120 -14.63 -9.68 -7.33
CA VAL A 120 -13.69 -10.23 -6.32
C VAL A 120 -12.90 -9.11 -5.65
N PRO A 121 -12.29 -9.34 -4.46
CA PRO A 121 -11.44 -8.36 -3.81
C PRO A 121 -10.35 -7.79 -4.73
N VAL A 122 -10.14 -6.47 -4.65
CA VAL A 122 -9.05 -5.76 -5.31
C VAL A 122 -8.08 -5.23 -4.27
N ILE A 123 -6.79 -5.45 -4.48
CA ILE A 123 -5.69 -4.89 -3.69
C ILE A 123 -4.94 -3.90 -4.57
N ASN A 124 -4.85 -2.65 -4.10
CA ASN A 124 -4.08 -1.61 -4.75
C ASN A 124 -2.57 -1.82 -4.50
N ALA A 125 -1.83 -2.14 -5.54
CA ALA A 125 -0.37 -2.27 -5.54
C ALA A 125 0.36 -1.01 -6.05
N GLY A 126 -0.35 0.12 -6.02
CA GLY A 126 0.10 1.45 -6.45
C GLY A 126 -0.70 1.98 -7.64
N ASP A 127 -1.34 3.15 -7.47
CA ASP A 127 -2.09 3.84 -8.52
C ASP A 127 -1.60 5.30 -8.68
N GLY A 128 -0.85 5.54 -9.73
CA GLY A 128 -0.27 6.85 -10.02
C GLY A 128 0.59 7.40 -8.89
N SER A 129 0.44 8.66 -8.55
CA SER A 129 1.06 9.32 -7.39
C SER A 129 0.18 9.31 -6.13
N HIS A 130 -0.93 8.57 -6.15
CA HIS A 130 -1.95 8.61 -5.12
C HIS A 130 -1.59 7.73 -3.91
N GLU A 131 -1.76 6.40 -4.00
CA GLU A 131 -1.55 5.51 -2.84
C GLU A 131 -0.88 4.18 -3.17
N HIS A 132 -0.24 3.61 -2.16
CA HIS A 132 0.26 2.23 -2.17
C HIS A 132 0.05 1.62 -0.76
N PRO A 133 -1.19 1.25 -0.41
CA PRO A 133 -1.54 0.85 0.95
C PRO A 133 -0.72 -0.32 1.48
N THR A 134 -0.35 -1.27 0.62
CA THR A 134 0.46 -2.41 1.04
C THR A 134 1.91 -2.03 1.34
N GLN A 135 2.47 -1.01 0.68
CA GLN A 135 3.78 -0.45 1.05
C GLN A 135 3.68 0.27 2.41
N THR A 136 2.65 1.08 2.60
CA THR A 136 2.39 1.73 3.89
C THR A 136 2.30 0.71 5.04
N LEU A 137 1.63 -0.42 4.83
CA LEU A 137 1.58 -1.51 5.82
C LEU A 137 2.95 -2.12 6.09
N CYS A 138 3.78 -2.33 5.08
CA CYS A 138 5.14 -2.83 5.25
C CYS A 138 6.01 -1.86 6.07
N ASP A 139 5.90 -0.56 5.78
CA ASP A 139 6.66 0.48 6.48
C ASP A 139 6.21 0.60 7.96
N LEU A 140 4.90 0.58 8.22
CA LEU A 140 4.35 0.53 9.59
C LEU A 140 4.78 -0.73 10.33
N TYR A 141 4.72 -1.89 9.68
CA TYR A 141 5.14 -3.15 10.27
C TYR A 141 6.64 -3.12 10.63
N SER A 142 7.48 -2.54 9.79
CA SER A 142 8.91 -2.40 10.06
C SER A 142 9.14 -1.57 11.33
N LEU A 143 8.46 -0.41 11.48
CA LEU A 143 8.54 0.39 12.70
C LEU A 143 8.05 -0.38 13.92
N TRP A 144 6.90 -1.03 13.81
CA TRP A 144 6.32 -1.78 14.90
C TRP A 144 7.17 -2.98 15.32
N SER A 145 7.75 -3.69 14.35
CA SER A 145 8.62 -4.84 14.61
C SER A 145 9.91 -4.45 15.30
N GLU A 146 10.55 -3.35 14.88
CA GLU A 146 11.82 -2.86 15.38
C GLU A 146 11.71 -2.11 16.73
N ARG A 147 10.61 -1.38 16.93
CA ARG A 147 10.44 -0.50 18.09
C ARG A 147 9.41 -1.01 19.12
N GLY A 148 8.65 -2.07 18.79
CA GLY A 148 7.59 -2.63 19.63
C GLY A 148 6.33 -1.77 19.71
N ARG A 149 6.34 -0.57 19.14
CA ARG A 149 5.24 0.41 19.11
C ARG A 149 5.39 1.36 17.94
N ILE A 150 4.33 2.09 17.61
CA ILE A 150 4.35 3.21 16.66
C ILE A 150 3.99 4.51 17.39
N GLU A 151 3.08 4.44 18.37
CA GLU A 151 2.64 5.60 19.15
C GLU A 151 3.83 6.33 19.79
N GLY A 152 3.85 7.66 19.62
CA GLY A 152 4.85 8.54 20.20
C GLY A 152 6.25 8.46 19.58
N LEU A 153 6.43 7.72 18.47
CA LEU A 153 7.69 7.75 17.74
C LEU A 153 7.83 9.07 16.96
N ASP A 154 9.03 9.59 16.91
CA ASP A 154 9.41 10.67 16.00
C ASP A 154 9.83 10.07 14.65
N VAL A 155 8.99 10.23 13.62
CA VAL A 155 9.25 9.70 12.28
C VAL A 155 9.67 10.84 11.36
N VAL A 156 10.86 10.73 10.80
CA VAL A 156 11.45 11.77 9.95
C VAL A 156 11.29 11.43 8.48
N PHE A 157 10.60 12.29 7.74
CA PHE A 157 10.56 12.27 6.29
C PHE A 157 11.59 13.22 5.72
N ALA A 158 12.55 12.71 4.94
CA ALA A 158 13.61 13.52 4.36
C ALA A 158 13.68 13.37 2.84
N GLY A 159 13.86 14.48 2.12
CA GLY A 159 14.05 14.50 0.67
C GLY A 159 12.87 15.05 -0.11
N ASP A 160 12.38 14.34 -1.14
CA ASP A 160 11.20 14.71 -1.91
C ASP A 160 9.92 14.30 -1.18
N LEU A 161 9.30 15.27 -0.50
CA LEU A 161 8.01 15.05 0.17
C LEU A 161 6.83 15.46 -0.69
N ARG A 162 7.09 16.08 -1.85
CA ARG A 162 6.05 16.64 -2.72
C ARG A 162 5.43 15.58 -3.62
N TYR A 163 6.26 14.74 -4.25
CA TYR A 163 5.82 13.77 -5.25
C TYR A 163 5.85 12.32 -4.75
N SER A 164 6.29 12.10 -3.52
CA SER A 164 6.39 10.76 -2.94
C SER A 164 5.05 10.29 -2.37
N ARG A 165 4.27 9.57 -3.19
CA ARG A 165 2.98 8.97 -2.78
C ARG A 165 3.07 8.13 -1.51
N THR A 166 4.18 7.41 -1.32
CA THR A 166 4.38 6.57 -0.13
C THR A 166 4.52 7.42 1.13
N VAL A 167 5.12 8.62 1.03
CA VAL A 167 5.23 9.56 2.15
C VAL A 167 3.84 10.04 2.59
N HIS A 168 2.97 10.39 1.64
CA HIS A 168 1.65 10.95 1.97
C HIS A 168 0.76 9.92 2.69
N SER A 169 0.58 8.74 2.12
CA SER A 169 -0.22 7.68 2.74
C SER A 169 0.38 7.18 4.06
N PHE A 170 1.73 7.13 4.14
CA PHE A 170 2.42 6.76 5.37
C PHE A 170 2.26 7.82 6.47
N ALA A 171 2.29 9.12 6.13
CA ALA A 171 2.04 10.19 7.10
C ALA A 171 0.63 10.11 7.70
N TYR A 172 -0.41 9.84 6.88
CA TYR A 172 -1.77 9.64 7.40
C TYR A 172 -1.86 8.42 8.33
N ALA A 173 -1.24 7.32 7.95
CA ALA A 173 -1.23 6.13 8.78
C ALA A 173 -0.50 6.35 10.12
N LEU A 174 0.67 7.02 10.09
CA LEU A 174 1.41 7.40 11.30
C LEU A 174 0.59 8.32 12.22
N ALA A 175 -0.12 9.31 11.65
CA ALA A 175 -0.99 10.19 12.41
C ALA A 175 -2.09 9.43 13.15
N ARG A 176 -2.69 8.41 12.51
CA ARG A 176 -3.67 7.52 13.14
C ARG A 176 -3.08 6.73 14.31
N PHE A 177 -1.82 6.35 14.24
CA PHE A 177 -1.06 5.71 15.33
C PHE A 177 -0.48 6.72 16.34
N ARG A 178 -0.80 8.02 16.23
CA ARG A 178 -0.29 9.08 17.12
C ARG A 178 1.24 9.16 17.16
N ALA A 179 1.90 8.90 16.04
CA ALA A 179 3.31 9.18 15.87
C ALA A 179 3.53 10.67 15.55
N ASN A 180 4.69 11.19 15.91
CA ASN A 180 5.09 12.55 15.57
C ASN A 180 5.71 12.56 14.17
N ILE A 181 5.37 13.57 13.37
CA ILE A 181 5.84 13.68 11.99
C ILE A 181 6.83 14.85 11.89
N VAL A 182 8.04 14.55 11.46
CA VAL A 182 9.10 15.55 11.23
C VAL A 182 9.43 15.57 9.74
N CYS A 183 9.32 16.74 9.11
CA CYS A 183 9.57 16.94 7.68
C CYS A 183 10.90 17.67 7.47
N VAL A 184 11.78 17.07 6.68
CA VAL A 184 13.07 17.63 6.26
C VAL A 184 13.14 17.63 4.73
N PRO A 185 12.37 18.50 4.06
CA PRO A 185 12.29 18.52 2.61
C PRO A 185 13.57 19.08 1.97
N GLN A 186 13.88 18.62 0.77
CA GLN A 186 14.77 19.37 -0.10
C GLN A 186 14.10 20.69 -0.52
N PRO A 187 14.89 21.74 -0.85
CA PRO A 187 14.33 22.99 -1.29
C PRO A 187 13.36 22.83 -2.49
N GLY A 188 12.13 23.29 -2.33
CA GLY A 188 11.07 23.17 -3.34
C GLY A 188 10.29 21.84 -3.34
N PHE A 189 10.64 20.89 -2.47
CA PHE A 189 9.99 19.57 -2.35
C PHE A 189 9.26 19.42 -1.01
N ASP A 190 8.71 20.49 -0.51
CA ASP A 190 7.91 20.49 0.73
C ASP A 190 6.68 19.58 0.57
N MET A 191 6.20 19.06 1.70
CA MET A 191 4.96 18.30 1.75
C MET A 191 3.80 19.17 1.26
N PRO A 192 2.93 18.67 0.37
CA PRO A 192 1.82 19.46 -0.17
C PRO A 192 0.87 19.96 0.92
N ASP A 193 0.35 21.18 0.73
CA ASP A 193 -0.55 21.82 1.69
C ASP A 193 -1.78 20.98 1.99
N TYR A 194 -2.35 20.27 1.00
CA TYR A 194 -3.51 19.41 1.19
C TYR A 194 -3.21 18.21 2.13
N VAL A 195 -1.96 17.71 2.12
CA VAL A 195 -1.54 16.63 3.05
C VAL A 195 -1.43 17.18 4.46
N VAL A 196 -0.77 18.34 4.61
CA VAL A 196 -0.62 19.01 5.92
C VAL A 196 -1.99 19.37 6.49
N GLN A 197 -2.87 19.93 5.65
CA GLN A 197 -4.24 20.27 6.06
C GLN A 197 -5.01 19.05 6.55
N ARG A 198 -4.96 17.94 5.82
CA ARG A 198 -5.61 16.69 6.23
C ARG A 198 -5.06 16.16 7.55
N LEU A 199 -3.73 16.21 7.76
CA LEU A 199 -3.10 15.81 9.02
C LEU A 199 -3.61 16.62 10.21
N ARG A 200 -3.81 17.93 10.02
CA ARG A 200 -4.35 18.82 11.06
C ARG A 200 -5.83 18.60 11.32
N GLU A 201 -6.65 18.59 10.28
CA GLU A 201 -8.11 18.60 10.40
C GLU A 201 -8.69 17.25 10.81
N GLU A 202 -8.18 16.16 10.24
CA GLU A 202 -8.71 14.82 10.51
C GLU A 202 -8.04 14.14 11.70
N PHE A 203 -6.73 14.37 11.91
CA PHE A 203 -5.94 13.64 12.92
C PHE A 203 -5.40 14.50 14.05
N GLY A 204 -5.51 15.83 13.96
CA GLY A 204 -4.97 16.75 14.96
C GLY A 204 -3.45 16.76 15.06
N VAL A 205 -2.76 16.33 13.99
CA VAL A 205 -1.29 16.23 13.94
C VAL A 205 -0.72 17.41 13.15
N GLU A 206 0.21 18.13 13.76
CA GLU A 206 0.96 19.21 13.13
C GLU A 206 2.35 18.71 12.75
N PRO A 207 2.67 18.52 11.45
CA PRO A 207 4.00 18.12 11.04
C PRO A 207 5.04 19.20 11.38
N VAL A 208 6.13 18.81 12.02
CA VAL A 208 7.21 19.73 12.37
C VAL A 208 8.19 19.83 11.21
N ARG A 209 8.42 21.05 10.69
CA ARG A 209 9.49 21.25 9.72
C ARG A 209 10.83 21.41 10.42
N ALA A 210 11.84 20.67 9.97
CA ALA A 210 13.21 20.78 10.46
C ALA A 210 14.22 20.91 9.30
N ASP A 211 15.40 21.40 9.62
CA ASP A 211 16.50 21.53 8.66
C ASP A 211 17.38 20.28 8.65
N ALA A 212 18.03 20.01 7.52
CA ALA A 212 18.95 18.88 7.35
C ALA A 212 20.07 18.86 8.39
N ALA A 213 20.51 20.01 8.90
CA ALA A 213 21.49 20.12 9.97
C ALA A 213 21.02 19.49 11.29
N ARG A 214 19.72 19.36 11.52
CA ARG A 214 19.12 18.74 12.71
C ARG A 214 18.97 17.22 12.60
N LEU A 215 19.11 16.62 11.40
CA LEU A 215 18.96 15.18 11.20
C LEU A 215 19.91 14.37 12.11
N GLY A 216 21.14 14.81 12.29
CA GLY A 216 22.11 14.12 13.15
C GLY A 216 21.68 14.06 14.62
N HIS A 217 20.93 15.04 15.10
CA HIS A 217 20.41 15.06 16.49
C HIS A 217 19.12 14.23 16.62
N LEU A 218 18.28 14.20 15.58
CA LEU A 218 17.03 13.44 15.58
C LEU A 218 17.28 11.92 15.41
N ALA A 219 18.39 11.54 14.76
CA ALA A 219 18.75 10.12 14.60
C ALA A 219 19.43 9.52 15.85
N ALA A 220 19.82 10.35 16.81
CA ALA A 220 20.51 9.93 18.05
C ALA A 220 19.57 9.82 19.28
N ALA A 221 18.30 10.22 19.13
CA ALA A 221 17.26 10.13 20.15
C ALA A 221 16.37 8.92 19.95
#